data_f226e9147b64bef6822e91521dfbafe1
#
_entry.id   f226e9147b64bef6822e91521dfbafe1
#
_cell.length_a   1.000
_cell.length_b   1.000
_cell.length_c   1.000
_cell.angle_alpha   90.00
_cell.angle_beta   90.00
_cell.angle_gamma   90.00
#
_symmetry.space_group_name_H-M   'P 1'
#
loop_
_entity.id
_entity.type
_entity.pdbx_description
1 polymer ?
#
loop_
_entity_poly.entity_id
_entity_poly.type
_entity_poly.pdbx_seq_one_letter_code
_entity_poly.pdbx_strand_id
1 'polypeptide(L)'
;MQFNAQGFAQLLHRRRLQLGLSTRELATRAEISQPYVVALERARQVSPDATRNLPTPTVDVIAQLAHALDIEPVKLFQQAMHLASRHVLLVVDNSSATPLQIVKRANSNHTHIDIKLRKRNSRLYKPSDITEALYSQLQNLRDEIAGKSLGLVFSETSSTMTKVDNPNAVIAFEHQWADVVNRAATSAGAHALFNICAYKISDLKSLKNPIATARELIEVHDEVWSYQDSRLTIGIDSEKQIVQQLTK
;
A
#
# COMPACT_ATOMS: atom_id res chain seq x y z
N MET A 1 -1.11 -21.41 0.36
CA MET A 1 -1.61 -20.02 0.39
C MET A 1 -2.19 -19.77 1.76
N GLN A 2 -1.84 -18.67 2.41
CA GLN A 2 -2.32 -18.32 3.75
C GLN A 2 -3.23 -17.08 3.64
N PHE A 3 -4.36 -17.09 4.35
CA PHE A 3 -5.28 -15.96 4.37
C PHE A 3 -4.67 -14.75 5.09
N ASN A 4 -4.65 -13.60 4.42
CA ASN A 4 -4.19 -12.32 4.96
C ASN A 4 -5.33 -11.58 5.68
N ALA A 5 -5.64 -12.00 6.89
CA ALA A 5 -6.75 -11.44 7.65
C ALA A 5 -6.64 -9.93 7.86
N GLN A 6 -5.43 -9.42 8.14
CA GLN A 6 -5.23 -7.99 8.38
C GLN A 6 -5.40 -7.14 7.12
N GLY A 7 -4.70 -7.48 6.03
CA GLY A 7 -4.79 -6.73 4.77
C GLY A 7 -6.21 -6.75 4.20
N PHE A 8 -6.86 -7.90 4.27
CA PHE A 8 -8.27 -8.04 3.89
C PHE A 8 -9.18 -7.14 4.73
N ALA A 9 -9.04 -7.17 6.06
CA ALA A 9 -9.84 -6.37 6.97
C ALA A 9 -9.64 -4.86 6.79
N GLN A 10 -8.40 -4.43 6.50
CA GLN A 10 -8.08 -3.02 6.24
C GLN A 10 -8.75 -2.53 4.96
N LEU A 11 -8.62 -3.28 3.86
CA LEU A 11 -9.28 -2.92 2.60
C LEU A 11 -10.79 -2.91 2.73
N LEU A 12 -11.37 -3.95 3.35
CA LEU A 12 -12.81 -4.05 3.61
C LEU A 12 -13.33 -2.80 4.36
N HIS A 13 -12.68 -2.47 5.46
CA HIS A 13 -13.06 -1.35 6.31
C HIS A 13 -12.91 0.00 5.60
N ARG A 14 -11.76 0.24 4.93
CA ARG A 14 -11.50 1.46 4.19
C ARG A 14 -12.57 1.68 3.12
N ARG A 15 -12.80 0.67 2.28
CA ARG A 15 -13.74 0.81 1.18
C ARG A 15 -15.18 1.00 1.64
N ARG A 16 -15.59 0.29 2.69
CA ARG A 16 -16.89 0.51 3.31
C ARG A 16 -17.08 1.97 3.77
N LEU A 17 -16.07 2.54 4.43
CA LEU A 17 -16.13 3.94 4.87
C LEU A 17 -16.14 4.94 3.70
N GLN A 18 -15.38 4.68 2.63
CA GLN A 18 -15.38 5.51 1.43
C GLN A 18 -16.78 5.57 0.79
N LEU A 19 -17.52 4.44 0.83
CA LEU A 19 -18.90 4.36 0.33
C LEU A 19 -19.93 4.88 1.34
N GLY A 20 -19.51 5.35 2.51
CA GLY A 20 -20.42 5.82 3.57
C GLY A 20 -21.27 4.72 4.21
N LEU A 21 -20.91 3.45 4.04
CA LEU A 21 -21.71 2.32 4.51
C LEU A 21 -21.44 2.01 5.99
N SER A 22 -22.48 1.72 6.74
CA SER A 22 -22.40 1.03 8.04
C SER A 22 -22.06 -0.46 7.84
N THR A 23 -21.60 -1.13 8.89
CA THR A 23 -21.40 -2.59 8.87
C THR A 23 -22.68 -3.36 8.56
N ARG A 24 -23.83 -2.82 8.98
CA ARG A 24 -25.15 -3.40 8.72
C ARG A 24 -25.54 -3.28 7.24
N GLU A 25 -25.34 -2.12 6.64
CA GLU A 25 -25.61 -1.92 5.21
C GLU A 25 -24.70 -2.75 4.33
N LEU A 26 -23.39 -2.84 4.65
CA LEU A 26 -22.48 -3.74 3.96
C LEU A 26 -22.94 -5.21 4.05
N ALA A 27 -23.32 -5.65 5.25
CA ALA A 27 -23.83 -7.01 5.47
C ALA A 27 -25.05 -7.31 4.62
N THR A 28 -26.02 -6.36 4.57
CA THR A 28 -27.22 -6.47 3.74
C THR A 28 -26.87 -6.53 2.25
N ARG A 29 -25.98 -5.66 1.76
CA ARG A 29 -25.57 -5.65 0.35
C ARG A 29 -24.82 -6.92 -0.08
N ALA A 30 -24.02 -7.46 0.84
CA ALA A 30 -23.22 -8.67 0.61
C ALA A 30 -23.98 -9.97 0.94
N GLU A 31 -25.24 -9.89 1.36
CA GLU A 31 -26.09 -11.04 1.75
C GLU A 31 -25.44 -11.93 2.84
N ILE A 32 -24.71 -11.30 3.78
CA ILE A 32 -24.08 -11.98 4.91
C ILE A 32 -24.55 -11.37 6.24
N SER A 33 -24.20 -11.99 7.36
CA SER A 33 -24.60 -11.46 8.66
C SER A 33 -23.73 -10.27 9.11
N GLN A 34 -24.32 -9.27 9.77
CA GLN A 34 -23.57 -8.14 10.32
C GLN A 34 -22.48 -8.57 11.31
N PRO A 35 -22.72 -9.52 12.24
CA PRO A 35 -21.66 -10.00 13.13
C PRO A 35 -20.46 -10.56 12.38
N TYR A 36 -20.71 -11.18 11.21
CA TYR A 36 -19.61 -11.71 10.37
C TYR A 36 -18.77 -10.60 9.75
N VAL A 37 -19.40 -9.52 9.24
CA VAL A 37 -18.67 -8.33 8.76
C VAL A 37 -17.82 -7.73 9.87
N VAL A 38 -18.39 -7.57 11.08
CA VAL A 38 -17.67 -7.05 12.23
C VAL A 38 -16.47 -7.94 12.59
N ALA A 39 -16.65 -9.26 12.56
CA ALA A 39 -15.58 -10.22 12.84
C ALA A 39 -14.45 -10.14 11.82
N LEU A 40 -14.78 -10.01 10.52
CA LEU A 40 -13.80 -9.82 9.45
C LEU A 40 -13.02 -8.51 9.62
N GLU A 41 -13.69 -7.39 9.90
CA GLU A 41 -13.03 -6.10 10.11
C GLU A 41 -12.21 -6.04 11.41
N ARG A 42 -12.52 -6.88 12.41
CA ARG A 42 -11.78 -6.92 13.67
C ARG A 42 -10.32 -7.33 13.48
N ALA A 43 -10.00 -8.08 12.43
CA ALA A 43 -8.63 -8.52 12.15
C ALA A 43 -7.63 -7.36 12.03
N ARG A 44 -8.07 -6.14 11.67
CA ARG A 44 -7.23 -4.95 11.60
C ARG A 44 -6.69 -4.46 12.96
N GLN A 45 -7.34 -4.87 14.07
CA GLN A 45 -7.05 -4.39 15.43
C GLN A 45 -6.32 -5.40 16.30
N VAL A 46 -6.12 -6.63 15.80
CA VAL A 46 -5.48 -7.69 16.56
C VAL A 46 -4.07 -7.97 16.05
N SER A 47 -3.22 -8.47 16.95
CA SER A 47 -1.88 -8.90 16.55
C SER A 47 -1.94 -10.07 15.56
N PRO A 48 -0.93 -10.27 14.71
CA PRO A 48 -0.88 -11.37 13.75
C PRO A 48 -1.14 -12.74 14.37
N ASP A 49 -0.64 -12.98 15.58
CA ASP A 49 -0.83 -14.25 16.29
C ASP A 49 -2.28 -14.48 16.74
N ALA A 50 -3.01 -13.40 17.04
CA ALA A 50 -4.40 -13.48 17.45
C ALA A 50 -5.37 -13.62 16.25
N THR A 51 -4.90 -13.45 15.02
CA THR A 51 -5.74 -13.60 13.81
C THR A 51 -6.13 -15.05 13.53
N ARG A 52 -5.45 -16.03 14.12
CA ARG A 52 -5.75 -17.47 13.94
C ARG A 52 -7.18 -17.87 14.35
N ASN A 53 -7.79 -17.11 15.24
CA ASN A 53 -9.15 -17.36 15.74
C ASN A 53 -10.22 -16.54 15.00
N LEU A 54 -9.84 -15.82 13.95
CA LEU A 54 -10.77 -15.02 13.16
C LEU A 54 -11.33 -15.83 11.99
N PRO A 55 -12.56 -15.55 11.55
CA PRO A 55 -13.17 -16.28 10.45
C PRO A 55 -12.38 -16.03 9.15
N THR A 56 -12.15 -17.10 8.40
CA THR A 56 -11.63 -17.04 7.03
C THR A 56 -12.82 -17.05 6.06
N PRO A 57 -13.00 -16.00 5.25
CA PRO A 57 -14.12 -15.98 4.29
C PRO A 57 -13.91 -17.00 3.18
N THR A 58 -15.00 -17.57 2.72
CA THR A 58 -15.00 -18.40 1.50
C THR A 58 -14.82 -17.53 0.25
N VAL A 59 -14.49 -18.14 -0.88
CA VAL A 59 -14.37 -17.44 -2.17
C VAL A 59 -15.67 -16.72 -2.53
N ASP A 60 -16.82 -17.37 -2.27
CA ASP A 60 -18.14 -16.79 -2.54
C ASP A 60 -18.39 -15.54 -1.70
N VAL A 61 -18.05 -15.58 -0.40
CA VAL A 61 -18.16 -14.42 0.50
C VAL A 61 -17.24 -13.28 0.05
N ILE A 62 -16.03 -13.60 -0.41
CA ILE A 62 -15.11 -12.58 -0.96
C ILE A 62 -15.73 -11.93 -2.20
N ALA A 63 -16.33 -12.71 -3.11
CA ALA A 63 -17.00 -12.19 -4.28
C ALA A 63 -18.20 -11.32 -3.93
N GLN A 64 -19.06 -11.75 -2.99
CA GLN A 64 -20.20 -10.97 -2.50
C GLN A 64 -19.76 -9.64 -1.88
N LEU A 65 -18.73 -9.65 -1.04
CA LEU A 65 -18.16 -8.45 -0.44
C LEU A 65 -17.56 -7.53 -1.51
N ALA A 66 -16.88 -8.08 -2.52
CA ALA A 66 -16.31 -7.29 -3.61
C ALA A 66 -17.41 -6.55 -4.39
N HIS A 67 -18.50 -7.22 -4.76
CA HIS A 67 -19.65 -6.60 -5.40
C HIS A 67 -20.31 -5.54 -4.52
N ALA A 68 -20.51 -5.82 -3.23
CA ALA A 68 -21.12 -4.89 -2.28
C ALA A 68 -20.28 -3.61 -2.06
N LEU A 69 -18.97 -3.67 -2.32
CA LEU A 69 -18.02 -2.60 -2.14
C LEU A 69 -17.57 -1.92 -3.44
N ASP A 70 -18.14 -2.31 -4.60
CA ASP A 70 -17.70 -1.84 -5.91
C ASP A 70 -16.18 -2.04 -6.12
N ILE A 71 -15.68 -3.21 -5.72
CA ILE A 71 -14.30 -3.65 -5.94
C ILE A 71 -14.32 -4.79 -6.93
N GLU A 72 -13.35 -4.84 -7.83
CA GLU A 72 -13.15 -6.00 -8.68
C GLU A 72 -12.87 -7.25 -7.81
N PRO A 73 -13.61 -8.38 -7.97
CA PRO A 73 -13.46 -9.55 -7.11
C PRO A 73 -12.04 -10.09 -7.05
N VAL A 74 -11.31 -10.04 -8.17
CA VAL A 74 -9.89 -10.45 -8.22
C VAL A 74 -9.03 -9.61 -7.30
N LYS A 75 -9.24 -8.30 -7.24
CA LYS A 75 -8.49 -7.38 -6.36
C LYS A 75 -8.72 -7.70 -4.88
N LEU A 76 -9.97 -7.93 -4.49
CA LEU A 76 -10.29 -8.28 -3.11
C LEU A 76 -9.75 -9.67 -2.75
N PHE A 77 -9.84 -10.63 -3.69
CA PHE A 77 -9.26 -11.97 -3.51
C PHE A 77 -7.74 -11.95 -3.37
N GLN A 78 -7.06 -11.13 -4.14
CA GLN A 78 -5.62 -10.92 -4.05
C GLN A 78 -5.20 -10.42 -2.67
N GLN A 79 -5.94 -9.48 -2.09
CA GLN A 79 -5.71 -9.00 -0.73
C GLN A 79 -5.99 -10.07 0.34
N ALA A 80 -7.00 -10.92 0.10
CA ALA A 80 -7.35 -12.01 1.00
C ALA A 80 -6.30 -13.11 1.05
N MET A 81 -5.62 -13.38 -0.05
CA MET A 81 -4.77 -14.57 -0.24
C MET A 81 -3.27 -14.28 -0.15
N HIS A 82 -2.80 -13.34 0.64
CA HIS A 82 -1.38 -13.04 0.73
C HIS A 82 -0.68 -13.07 -0.63
N LEU A 83 -0.85 -12.06 -1.40
CA LEU A 83 0.18 -11.77 -2.38
C LEU A 83 1.44 -11.35 -1.63
N ALA A 84 2.54 -11.80 -2.13
CA ALA A 84 3.84 -11.68 -1.51
C ALA A 84 4.31 -10.24 -1.27
N SER A 85 3.54 -9.21 -1.64
CA SER A 85 3.90 -7.81 -1.39
C SER A 85 2.74 -6.97 -0.87
N ARG A 86 3.05 -6.04 0.03
CA ARG A 86 2.18 -4.93 0.43
C ARG A 86 2.74 -3.65 -0.15
N HIS A 87 1.89 -2.90 -0.82
CA HIS A 87 2.22 -1.59 -1.36
C HIS A 87 1.88 -0.52 -0.33
N VAL A 88 2.88 0.15 0.21
CA VAL A 88 2.76 1.08 1.33
C VAL A 88 3.06 2.50 0.86
N LEU A 89 2.12 3.42 1.07
CA LEU A 89 2.35 4.84 0.93
C LEU A 89 2.93 5.38 2.24
N LEU A 90 4.14 5.94 2.20
CA LEU A 90 4.72 6.67 3.31
C LEU A 90 4.79 8.17 2.97
N VAL A 91 4.05 8.99 3.69
CA VAL A 91 4.15 10.44 3.58
C VAL A 91 4.89 11.00 4.80
N VAL A 92 5.96 11.73 4.55
CA VAL A 92 6.78 12.33 5.60
C VAL A 92 6.64 13.85 5.60
N ASP A 93 6.71 14.43 6.78
CA ASP A 93 6.82 15.88 6.96
C ASP A 93 8.18 16.39 6.46
N ASN A 94 8.41 17.70 6.59
CA ASN A 94 9.68 18.33 6.20
C ASN A 94 10.79 18.17 7.27
N SER A 95 10.67 17.17 8.15
CA SER A 95 11.67 16.88 9.16
C SER A 95 13.01 16.47 8.57
N SER A 96 14.07 16.56 9.37
CA SER A 96 15.43 16.17 8.98
C SER A 96 15.62 14.66 8.81
N ALA A 97 14.67 13.84 9.28
CA ALA A 97 14.73 12.39 9.14
C ALA A 97 14.47 11.99 7.68
N THR A 98 15.34 11.19 7.10
CA THR A 98 15.09 10.63 5.77
C THR A 98 14.01 9.55 5.87
N PRO A 99 13.15 9.38 4.83
CA PRO A 99 12.15 8.31 4.81
C PRO A 99 12.74 6.93 5.10
N LEU A 100 13.93 6.64 4.59
CA LEU A 100 14.63 5.38 4.86
C LEU A 100 14.97 5.19 6.35
N GLN A 101 15.41 6.26 7.06
CA GLN A 101 15.67 6.20 8.50
C GLN A 101 14.41 5.92 9.30
N ILE A 102 13.28 6.49 8.89
CA ILE A 102 11.96 6.26 9.52
C ILE A 102 11.58 4.79 9.39
N VAL A 103 11.66 4.24 8.18
CA VAL A 103 11.34 2.85 7.89
C VAL A 103 12.26 1.89 8.67
N LYS A 104 13.57 2.16 8.73
CA LYS A 104 14.52 1.36 9.50
C LYS A 104 14.21 1.35 10.99
N ARG A 105 13.81 2.49 11.56
CA ARG A 105 13.40 2.57 12.97
C ARG A 105 12.11 1.82 13.26
N ALA A 106 11.12 1.93 12.36
CA ALA A 106 9.84 1.24 12.50
C ALA A 106 9.96 -0.30 12.42
N ASN A 107 10.97 -0.78 11.69
CA ASN A 107 11.17 -2.21 11.41
C ASN A 107 12.48 -2.76 12.00
N SER A 108 12.93 -2.26 13.14
CA SER A 108 14.22 -2.62 13.76
C SER A 108 14.40 -4.12 14.04
N ASN A 109 13.31 -4.90 14.11
CA ASN A 109 13.32 -6.32 14.42
C ASN A 109 13.26 -7.23 13.19
N HIS A 110 13.26 -6.68 11.96
CA HIS A 110 13.13 -7.45 10.73
C HIS A 110 14.42 -7.43 9.90
N THR A 111 14.70 -8.54 9.20
CA THR A 111 15.82 -8.62 8.25
C THR A 111 15.55 -7.66 7.08
N HIS A 112 16.32 -6.59 6.98
CA HIS A 112 16.14 -5.56 5.96
C HIS A 112 16.82 -5.95 4.65
N ILE A 113 16.09 -5.87 3.56
CA ILE A 113 16.65 -5.81 2.22
C ILE A 113 16.53 -4.34 1.78
N ASP A 114 17.64 -3.62 1.88
CA ASP A 114 17.75 -2.28 1.32
C ASP A 114 17.92 -2.38 -0.20
N ILE A 115 16.82 -2.39 -0.93
CA ILE A 115 16.87 -2.20 -2.37
C ILE A 115 16.85 -0.70 -2.63
N LYS A 116 18.05 -0.13 -2.69
CA LYS A 116 18.22 1.22 -3.21
C LYS A 116 18.04 1.18 -4.72
N LEU A 117 16.89 1.59 -5.20
CA LEU A 117 16.77 1.99 -6.58
C LEU A 117 17.72 3.16 -6.80
N ARG A 118 18.85 2.91 -7.49
CA ARG A 118 19.85 3.95 -7.76
C ARG A 118 19.14 5.11 -8.44
N LYS A 119 19.29 6.32 -7.88
CA LYS A 119 18.98 7.57 -8.56
C LYS A 119 19.66 7.55 -9.95
N ARG A 120 18.92 7.19 -10.98
CA ARG A 120 19.32 7.55 -12.33
C ARG A 120 18.98 9.03 -12.51
N ASN A 121 19.96 9.78 -13.01
CA ASN A 121 19.85 11.22 -13.24
C ASN A 121 18.45 11.60 -13.75
N SER A 122 17.79 12.47 -13.01
CA SER A 122 16.39 12.88 -13.10
C SER A 122 15.99 13.65 -14.38
N ARG A 123 16.74 13.52 -15.45
CA ARG A 123 16.56 14.47 -16.57
C ARG A 123 15.46 14.15 -17.56
N LEU A 124 14.96 12.94 -17.69
CA LEU A 124 13.91 12.64 -18.69
C LEU A 124 13.21 11.30 -18.35
N TYR A 125 12.16 11.31 -17.56
CA TYR A 125 11.26 10.17 -17.57
C TYR A 125 10.05 10.48 -18.46
N LYS A 126 10.13 10.08 -19.72
CA LYS A 126 8.91 9.80 -20.48
C LYS A 126 8.26 8.53 -19.88
N PRO A 127 6.94 8.38 -19.89
CA PRO A 127 6.27 7.17 -19.39
C PRO A 127 6.84 5.85 -19.97
N SER A 128 7.27 5.86 -21.23
CA SER A 128 7.95 4.72 -21.89
C SER A 128 9.29 4.35 -21.23
N ASP A 129 10.07 5.35 -20.82
CA ASP A 129 11.39 5.15 -20.24
C ASP A 129 11.30 4.60 -18.81
N ILE A 130 10.21 4.93 -18.12
CA ILE A 130 9.90 4.40 -16.79
C ILE A 130 9.65 2.89 -16.87
N THR A 131 8.84 2.46 -17.82
CA THR A 131 8.50 1.04 -17.99
C THR A 131 9.75 0.20 -18.27
N GLU A 132 10.63 0.64 -19.15
CA GLU A 132 11.88 -0.07 -19.46
C GLU A 132 12.84 -0.09 -18.26
N ALA A 133 12.97 1.04 -17.55
CA ALA A 133 13.78 1.11 -16.34
C ALA A 133 13.23 0.19 -15.23
N LEU A 134 11.91 0.10 -15.07
CA LEU A 134 11.26 -0.78 -14.12
C LEU A 134 11.48 -2.26 -14.47
N TYR A 135 11.35 -2.64 -15.73
CA TYR A 135 11.61 -4.00 -16.16
C TYR A 135 13.08 -4.41 -15.98
N SER A 136 14.03 -3.52 -16.23
CA SER A 136 15.46 -3.82 -15.99
C SER A 136 15.78 -4.03 -14.50
N GLN A 137 14.99 -3.42 -13.61
CA GLN A 137 15.14 -3.57 -12.16
C GLN A 137 14.41 -4.81 -11.63
N LEU A 138 13.41 -5.32 -12.34
CA LEU A 138 12.64 -6.49 -11.93
C LEU A 138 13.55 -7.71 -11.70
N GLN A 139 14.51 -7.92 -12.58
CA GLN A 139 15.43 -9.06 -12.48
C GLN A 139 16.34 -8.93 -11.25
N ASN A 140 16.94 -7.75 -11.07
CA ASN A 140 17.79 -7.49 -9.90
C ASN A 140 17.00 -7.62 -8.59
N LEU A 141 15.79 -7.09 -8.55
CA LEU A 141 14.89 -7.19 -7.41
C LEU A 141 14.57 -8.65 -7.08
N ARG A 142 14.24 -9.45 -8.10
CA ARG A 142 13.95 -10.87 -7.97
C ARG A 142 15.10 -11.64 -7.32
N ASP A 143 16.32 -11.40 -7.78
CA ASP A 143 17.50 -12.10 -7.28
C ASP A 143 17.82 -11.71 -5.82
N GLU A 144 17.57 -10.44 -5.45
CA GLU A 144 17.80 -9.96 -4.09
C GLU A 144 16.76 -10.46 -3.07
N ILE A 145 15.51 -10.69 -3.49
CA ILE A 145 14.43 -11.15 -2.59
C ILE A 145 14.25 -12.67 -2.59
N ALA A 146 14.91 -13.40 -3.49
CA ALA A 146 14.78 -14.84 -3.61
C ALA A 146 15.11 -15.56 -2.30
N GLY A 147 14.19 -16.44 -1.86
CA GLY A 147 14.35 -17.25 -0.65
C GLY A 147 14.30 -16.48 0.68
N LYS A 148 13.96 -15.20 0.69
CA LYS A 148 13.82 -14.43 1.92
C LYS A 148 12.40 -14.46 2.46
N SER A 149 12.26 -14.65 3.78
CA SER A 149 10.95 -14.74 4.44
C SER A 149 10.26 -13.38 4.58
N LEU A 150 11.02 -12.29 4.67
CA LEU A 150 10.53 -10.91 4.75
C LEU A 150 11.49 -10.00 4.00
N GLY A 151 10.94 -9.16 3.14
CA GLY A 151 11.69 -8.17 2.39
C GLY A 151 11.09 -6.77 2.51
N LEU A 152 11.93 -5.76 2.37
CA LEU A 152 11.52 -4.38 2.32
C LEU A 152 12.11 -3.74 1.07
N VAL A 153 11.24 -3.32 0.16
CA VAL A 153 11.58 -2.52 -1.02
C VAL A 153 11.26 -1.07 -0.72
N PHE A 154 12.24 -0.22 -0.88
CA PHE A 154 12.06 1.20 -0.63
C PHE A 154 12.29 1.98 -1.92
N SER A 155 11.29 2.74 -2.38
CA SER A 155 11.38 3.58 -3.57
C SER A 155 11.57 5.05 -3.20
N GLU A 156 12.75 5.61 -3.46
CA GLU A 156 12.97 7.05 -3.43
C GLU A 156 12.47 7.74 -4.73
N THR A 157 12.09 6.97 -5.73
CA THR A 157 11.66 7.49 -7.04
C THR A 157 10.32 8.20 -6.94
N SER A 158 9.48 7.78 -6.00
CA SER A 158 8.15 8.36 -5.75
C SER A 158 8.24 9.88 -5.53
N SER A 159 9.14 10.34 -4.66
CA SER A 159 9.37 11.78 -4.45
C SER A 159 9.95 12.49 -5.68
N THR A 160 10.61 11.77 -6.58
CA THR A 160 11.14 12.35 -7.84
C THR A 160 10.04 12.53 -8.87
N MET A 161 9.03 11.67 -8.88
CA MET A 161 7.91 11.73 -9.82
C MET A 161 7.04 12.98 -9.62
N THR A 162 6.97 13.53 -8.40
CA THR A 162 6.22 14.78 -8.15
C THR A 162 6.80 15.98 -8.90
N LYS A 163 8.08 15.92 -9.31
CA LYS A 163 8.74 16.98 -10.10
C LYS A 163 8.33 17.00 -11.58
N VAL A 164 7.58 15.99 -12.02
CA VAL A 164 7.10 15.91 -13.42
C VAL A 164 5.89 16.83 -13.67
N ASP A 165 5.35 17.46 -12.62
CA ASP A 165 4.16 18.35 -12.67
C ASP A 165 2.96 17.73 -13.41
N ASN A 166 2.84 16.41 -13.34
CA ASN A 166 1.73 15.67 -13.92
C ASN A 166 1.20 14.62 -12.93
N PRO A 167 0.11 14.93 -12.21
CA PRO A 167 -0.48 14.00 -11.24
C PRO A 167 -0.80 12.61 -11.83
N ASN A 168 -1.31 12.57 -13.05
CA ASN A 168 -1.64 11.28 -13.70
C ASN A 168 -0.39 10.43 -13.95
N ALA A 169 0.76 11.05 -14.22
CA ALA A 169 2.02 10.32 -14.38
C ALA A 169 2.51 9.74 -13.05
N VAL A 170 2.27 10.45 -11.93
CA VAL A 170 2.59 9.94 -10.59
C VAL A 170 1.77 8.69 -10.29
N ILE A 171 0.46 8.74 -10.51
CA ILE A 171 -0.45 7.61 -10.27
C ILE A 171 -0.14 6.43 -11.20
N ALA A 172 0.10 6.69 -12.48
CA ALA A 172 0.48 5.65 -13.44
C ALA A 172 1.80 4.97 -13.04
N PHE A 173 2.77 5.73 -12.54
CA PHE A 173 4.02 5.18 -12.01
C PHE A 173 3.77 4.24 -10.83
N GLU A 174 2.95 4.62 -9.86
CA GLU A 174 2.68 3.80 -8.68
C GLU A 174 1.99 2.47 -9.06
N HIS A 175 1.05 2.50 -9.99
CA HIS A 175 0.45 1.26 -10.51
C HIS A 175 1.47 0.33 -11.18
N GLN A 176 2.33 0.88 -12.04
CA GLN A 176 3.35 0.10 -12.74
C GLN A 176 4.40 -0.43 -11.77
N TRP A 177 4.80 0.38 -10.79
CA TRP A 177 5.76 -0.03 -9.78
C TRP A 177 5.21 -1.15 -8.88
N ALA A 178 3.97 -1.03 -8.42
CA ALA A 178 3.28 -2.08 -7.67
C ALA A 178 3.24 -3.40 -8.44
N ASP A 179 2.92 -3.37 -9.75
CA ASP A 179 2.89 -4.55 -10.60
C ASP A 179 4.27 -5.20 -10.75
N VAL A 180 5.32 -4.40 -10.96
CA VAL A 180 6.71 -4.88 -11.06
C VAL A 180 7.14 -5.58 -9.77
N VAL A 181 6.89 -4.97 -8.60
CA VAL A 181 7.26 -5.55 -7.31
C VAL A 181 6.45 -6.83 -7.02
N ASN A 182 5.16 -6.84 -7.34
CA ASN A 182 4.31 -8.03 -7.18
C ASN A 182 4.80 -9.21 -8.05
N ARG A 183 5.16 -8.95 -9.29
CA ARG A 183 5.72 -9.98 -10.18
C ARG A 183 7.05 -10.50 -9.68
N ALA A 184 7.93 -9.61 -9.20
CA ALA A 184 9.22 -10.00 -8.61
C ALA A 184 9.01 -10.88 -7.37
N ALA A 185 8.13 -10.47 -6.46
CA ALA A 185 7.81 -11.20 -5.23
C ALA A 185 7.25 -12.60 -5.54
N THR A 186 6.28 -12.69 -6.46
CA THR A 186 5.68 -13.95 -6.86
C THR A 186 6.69 -14.89 -7.50
N SER A 187 7.52 -14.40 -8.42
CA SER A 187 8.51 -15.22 -9.13
C SER A 187 9.68 -15.65 -8.24
N ALA A 188 9.99 -14.87 -7.20
CA ALA A 188 11.04 -15.19 -6.23
C ALA A 188 10.56 -16.12 -5.09
N GLY A 189 9.26 -16.40 -5.00
CA GLY A 189 8.68 -17.17 -3.89
C GLY A 189 8.80 -16.45 -2.54
N ALA A 190 8.83 -15.12 -2.54
CA ALA A 190 8.88 -14.32 -1.33
C ALA A 190 7.60 -14.50 -0.50
N HIS A 191 7.74 -14.68 0.83
CA HIS A 191 6.60 -14.90 1.71
C HIS A 191 5.95 -13.59 2.19
N ALA A 192 6.73 -12.53 2.34
CA ALA A 192 6.22 -11.20 2.66
C ALA A 192 7.19 -10.13 2.14
N LEU A 193 6.66 -9.15 1.45
CA LEU A 193 7.42 -8.03 0.91
C LEU A 193 6.66 -6.73 1.19
N PHE A 194 7.34 -5.74 1.80
CA PHE A 194 6.83 -4.39 1.92
C PHE A 194 7.46 -3.54 0.82
N ASN A 195 6.62 -3.06 -0.09
CA ASN A 195 6.99 -2.09 -1.11
C ASN A 195 6.59 -0.69 -0.63
N ILE A 196 7.55 0.13 -0.21
CA ILE A 196 7.31 1.43 0.40
C ILE A 196 7.63 2.53 -0.60
N CYS A 197 6.60 3.25 -1.01
CA CYS A 197 6.70 4.45 -1.83
C CYS A 197 6.67 5.68 -0.93
N ALA A 198 7.77 6.43 -0.88
CA ALA A 198 7.93 7.54 0.04
C ALA A 198 7.78 8.88 -0.66
N TYR A 199 6.94 9.75 -0.09
CA TYR A 199 6.71 11.12 -0.52
C TYR A 199 6.97 12.10 0.60
N LYS A 200 7.54 13.25 0.27
CA LYS A 200 7.53 14.40 1.19
C LYS A 200 6.24 15.18 1.03
N ILE A 201 5.71 15.68 2.13
CA ILE A 201 4.50 16.52 2.08
C ILE A 201 4.69 17.77 1.22
N SER A 202 5.90 18.37 1.23
CA SER A 202 6.26 19.50 0.36
C SER A 202 6.17 19.14 -1.13
N ASP A 203 6.58 17.93 -1.49
CA ASP A 203 6.56 17.48 -2.88
C ASP A 203 5.11 17.26 -3.35
N LEU A 204 4.25 16.70 -2.49
CA LEU A 204 2.83 16.56 -2.78
C LEU A 204 2.12 17.91 -2.90
N LYS A 205 2.47 18.89 -2.04
CA LYS A 205 1.93 20.25 -2.11
C LYS A 205 2.28 20.98 -3.40
N SER A 206 3.40 20.64 -4.04
CA SER A 206 3.83 21.26 -5.28
C SER A 206 3.03 20.79 -6.51
N LEU A 207 2.22 19.74 -6.39
CA LEU A 207 1.40 19.22 -7.47
C LEU A 207 0.21 20.13 -7.76
N LYS A 208 -0.26 20.14 -9.00
CA LYS A 208 -1.39 20.98 -9.47
C LYS A 208 -2.69 20.75 -8.68
N ASN A 209 -2.94 19.50 -8.25
CA ASN A 209 -4.12 19.12 -7.47
C ASN A 209 -3.71 18.25 -6.28
N PRO A 210 -3.04 18.81 -5.26
CA PRO A 210 -2.37 18.02 -4.23
C PRO A 210 -3.31 17.10 -3.44
N ILE A 211 -4.50 17.57 -3.08
CA ILE A 211 -5.48 16.78 -2.32
C ILE A 211 -6.06 15.65 -3.16
N ALA A 212 -6.43 15.91 -4.41
CA ALA A 212 -6.96 14.88 -5.31
C ALA A 212 -5.92 13.80 -5.57
N THR A 213 -4.69 14.20 -5.91
CA THR A 213 -3.59 13.26 -6.13
C THR A 213 -3.25 12.45 -4.88
N ALA A 214 -3.27 13.06 -3.70
CA ALA A 214 -3.04 12.32 -2.46
C ALA A 214 -4.14 11.28 -2.19
N ARG A 215 -5.40 11.58 -2.50
CA ARG A 215 -6.49 10.60 -2.39
C ARG A 215 -6.31 9.43 -3.34
N GLU A 216 -5.95 9.70 -4.59
CA GLU A 216 -5.66 8.65 -5.56
C GLU A 216 -4.45 7.80 -5.14
N LEU A 217 -3.37 8.41 -4.61
CA LEU A 217 -2.24 7.69 -4.03
C LEU A 217 -2.67 6.79 -2.87
N ILE A 218 -3.53 7.29 -1.97
CA ILE A 218 -4.10 6.51 -0.87
C ILE A 218 -4.87 5.29 -1.40
N GLU A 219 -5.61 5.45 -2.50
CA GLU A 219 -6.40 4.35 -3.10
C GLU A 219 -5.54 3.29 -3.79
N VAL A 220 -4.41 3.69 -4.37
CA VAL A 220 -3.48 2.77 -5.05
C VAL A 220 -2.71 1.88 -4.07
N HIS A 221 -2.51 2.33 -2.84
CA HIS A 221 -1.70 1.64 -1.84
C HIS A 221 -2.55 0.81 -0.88
N ASP A 222 -2.02 -0.33 -0.46
CA ASP A 222 -2.69 -1.24 0.47
C ASP A 222 -2.69 -0.68 1.90
N GLU A 223 -1.67 0.08 2.25
CA GLU A 223 -1.48 0.64 3.58
C GLU A 223 -0.91 2.05 3.51
N VAL A 224 -1.32 2.91 4.42
CA VAL A 224 -0.89 4.31 4.46
C VAL A 224 -0.21 4.61 5.78
N TRP A 225 1.00 5.14 5.69
CA TRP A 225 1.80 5.59 6.81
C TRP A 225 2.05 7.10 6.70
N SER A 226 1.99 7.82 7.80
CA SER A 226 2.42 9.21 7.89
C SER A 226 3.44 9.38 9.01
N TYR A 227 4.45 10.19 8.76
CA TYR A 227 5.45 10.56 9.75
C TYR A 227 5.44 12.07 9.93
N GLN A 228 5.04 12.49 11.12
CA GLN A 228 4.92 13.89 11.50
C GLN A 228 5.36 14.06 12.95
N ASP A 229 6.07 15.17 13.25
CA ASP A 229 6.50 15.51 14.62
C ASP A 229 7.22 14.35 15.32
N SER A 230 8.08 13.65 14.58
CA SER A 230 8.84 12.48 15.05
C SER A 230 7.99 11.27 15.42
N ARG A 231 6.74 11.22 15.00
CA ARG A 231 5.80 10.13 15.26
C ARG A 231 5.32 9.47 13.96
N LEU A 232 5.38 8.15 13.93
CA LEU A 232 4.79 7.33 12.86
C LEU A 232 3.35 6.98 13.20
N THR A 233 2.43 7.27 12.30
CA THR A 233 1.02 6.88 12.35
C THR A 233 0.73 5.95 11.18
N ILE A 234 -0.16 4.95 11.37
CA ILE A 234 -0.47 3.92 10.36
C ILE A 234 -1.99 3.84 10.19
N GLY A 235 -2.44 3.64 8.94
CA GLY A 235 -3.85 3.42 8.58
C GLY A 235 -4.67 4.70 8.47
N ILE A 236 -5.93 4.66 8.84
CA ILE A 236 -6.94 5.72 8.60
C ILE A 236 -6.53 7.07 9.21
N ASP A 237 -5.90 7.06 10.37
CA ASP A 237 -5.46 8.31 11.00
C ASP A 237 -4.32 8.96 10.21
N SER A 238 -3.48 8.16 9.53
CA SER A 238 -2.48 8.67 8.59
C SER A 238 -3.13 9.35 7.39
N GLU A 239 -4.17 8.76 6.83
CA GLU A 239 -4.92 9.35 5.70
C GLU A 239 -5.49 10.72 6.05
N LYS A 240 -6.12 10.84 7.22
CA LYS A 240 -6.63 12.11 7.75
C LYS A 240 -5.52 13.15 7.94
N GLN A 241 -4.39 12.74 8.52
CA GLN A 241 -3.25 13.62 8.75
C GLN A 241 -2.67 14.14 7.44
N ILE A 242 -2.51 13.29 6.43
CA ILE A 242 -1.99 13.68 5.11
C ILE A 242 -2.92 14.74 4.48
N VAL A 243 -4.22 14.46 4.41
CA VAL A 243 -5.19 15.41 3.85
C VAL A 243 -5.20 16.74 4.62
N GLN A 244 -5.16 16.69 5.96
CA GLN A 244 -5.11 17.89 6.79
C GLN A 244 -3.84 18.73 6.58
N GLN A 245 -2.70 18.08 6.35
CA GLN A 245 -1.46 18.78 6.05
C GLN A 245 -1.48 19.46 4.69
N LEU A 246 -2.13 18.85 3.69
CA LEU A 246 -2.25 19.40 2.34
C LEU A 246 -3.24 20.57 2.26
N THR A 247 -4.14 20.72 3.24
CA THR A 247 -5.10 21.83 3.33
C THR A 247 -4.56 23.07 4.07
N LYS A 248 -3.45 22.93 4.80
CA LYS A 248 -2.73 24.02 5.46
C LYS A 248 -1.72 24.67 4.51
#